data_36712e379df23c0fd9860b812312e895
#
_entry.id   36712e379df23c0fd9860b812312e895
#
_cell.length_a   1.000
_cell.length_b   1.000
_cell.length_c   1.000
_cell.angle_alpha   90.00
_cell.angle_beta   90.00
_cell.angle_gamma   90.00
#
_symmetry.space_group_name_H-M   'P 1'
#
loop_
_entity.id
_entity.type
_entity.pdbx_description
1 polymer ?
#
loop_
_entity_poly.entity_id
_entity_poly.type
_entity_poly.pdbx_seq_one_letter_code
_entity_poly.pdbx_strand_id
1 'polypeptide(L)'
;MTRYSSAKYGGVLLFALCSWQLNAQKVHSPDEDQIELAKEKVAFCQPGVTNQSRGRGALIEYGAVGGHNLLPGSGRSDGVNPGSRVSYVELATAKVKIPIINAPSLKVLAGYEYSSETYHFGQIGSDQSNLFESLDDNPLRNNKYSLYITQAFGSKFYGGLRLRTSYRGDYDQGMSFESRYATYSALAVFGVKPRPGLEWGIGLTYSDNFFNRQVLPFAVYNRTFNEKWGIETVLPVSIMGRYNFRKGRLILFGAEYQSDSYAIDVLSGKNEPASPYFFRHSEIAVKASYDHHLRSWFWFNVEGGYQIPVRNQFVASQNGPTINNSVTGQPFFKVGLFITPPKECFK
;
A
#
# COMPACT_ATOMS: atom_id res chain seq x y z
N MET A 1 41.69 12.37 -33.12
CA MET A 1 40.62 13.31 -33.52
C MET A 1 39.41 12.52 -33.97
N THR A 2 38.43 12.35 -33.15
CA THR A 2 37.02 12.04 -33.54
C THR A 2 36.18 12.24 -32.30
N ARG A 3 35.38 13.28 -32.32
CA ARG A 3 34.41 13.66 -31.27
C ARG A 3 33.19 12.73 -31.35
N TYR A 4 32.79 12.13 -30.24
CA TYR A 4 31.45 11.56 -30.10
C TYR A 4 30.54 12.53 -29.31
N SER A 5 29.47 12.89 -29.96
CA SER A 5 28.40 13.77 -29.50
C SER A 5 27.45 12.97 -28.59
N SER A 6 27.20 13.49 -27.39
CA SER A 6 26.18 13.00 -26.47
C SER A 6 24.79 13.44 -26.90
N ALA A 7 23.93 12.52 -27.26
CA ALA A 7 22.51 12.77 -27.50
C ALA A 7 21.74 12.70 -26.17
N LYS A 8 21.21 13.85 -25.76
CA LYS A 8 20.23 13.96 -24.64
C LYS A 8 18.86 13.51 -25.15
N TYR A 9 18.33 12.44 -24.62
CA TYR A 9 16.92 12.10 -24.81
C TYR A 9 16.12 12.65 -23.64
N GLY A 10 15.47 13.80 -23.86
CA GLY A 10 14.39 14.34 -23.04
C GLY A 10 13.09 13.65 -23.44
N GLY A 11 12.59 12.73 -22.61
CA GLY A 11 11.27 12.14 -22.78
C GLY A 11 10.19 13.11 -22.33
N VAL A 12 9.50 13.75 -23.27
CA VAL A 12 8.28 14.53 -23.01
C VAL A 12 7.12 13.55 -22.89
N LEU A 13 6.58 13.42 -21.69
CA LEU A 13 5.33 12.70 -21.43
C LEU A 13 4.16 13.56 -21.92
N LEU A 14 3.65 13.28 -23.12
CA LEU A 14 2.43 13.88 -23.69
C LEU A 14 1.21 13.25 -22.98
N PHE A 15 0.59 14.01 -22.09
CA PHE A 15 -0.78 13.74 -21.64
C PHE A 15 -1.76 14.09 -22.76
N ALA A 16 -2.26 13.10 -23.47
CA ALA A 16 -3.36 13.28 -24.39
C ALA A 16 -4.66 13.50 -23.59
N LEU A 17 -5.07 14.75 -23.48
CA LEU A 17 -6.40 15.13 -23.02
C LEU A 17 -7.40 14.86 -24.15
N CYS A 18 -8.14 13.77 -24.09
CA CYS A 18 -9.33 13.58 -24.91
C CYS A 18 -10.42 14.55 -24.46
N SER A 19 -10.55 15.68 -25.18
CA SER A 19 -11.70 16.57 -25.10
C SER A 19 -12.89 15.95 -25.84
N TRP A 20 -13.83 15.37 -25.12
CA TRP A 20 -15.13 15.02 -25.66
C TRP A 20 -16.02 16.23 -25.67
N GLN A 21 -16.31 16.77 -26.86
CA GLN A 21 -17.35 17.75 -27.04
C GLN A 21 -18.71 17.08 -26.92
N LEU A 22 -19.45 17.42 -25.88
CA LEU A 22 -20.85 17.05 -25.71
C LEU A 22 -21.70 17.98 -26.59
N ASN A 23 -22.25 17.43 -27.67
CA ASN A 23 -23.35 18.06 -28.38
C ASN A 23 -24.59 18.03 -27.49
N ALA A 24 -25.00 19.21 -27.03
CA ALA A 24 -26.27 19.37 -26.31
C ALA A 24 -27.43 19.26 -27.32
N GLN A 25 -28.02 18.07 -27.45
CA GLN A 25 -29.33 17.92 -28.03
C GLN A 25 -30.39 18.41 -27.04
N LYS A 26 -31.27 19.31 -27.49
CA LYS A 26 -32.44 19.74 -26.73
C LYS A 26 -33.31 18.52 -26.43
N VAL A 27 -33.33 18.10 -25.19
CA VAL A 27 -34.18 17.02 -24.70
C VAL A 27 -35.57 17.58 -24.48
N HIS A 28 -36.53 16.99 -25.17
CA HIS A 28 -37.97 17.17 -24.93
C HIS A 28 -38.27 16.78 -23.48
N SER A 29 -39.02 17.60 -22.73
CA SER A 29 -39.36 17.30 -21.34
C SER A 29 -40.12 15.98 -21.27
N PRO A 30 -39.67 15.00 -20.49
CA PRO A 30 -40.41 13.75 -20.30
C PRO A 30 -41.70 13.99 -19.50
N ASP A 31 -42.77 13.31 -19.84
CA ASP A 31 -44.02 13.31 -19.06
C ASP A 31 -43.76 12.92 -17.59
N GLU A 32 -44.55 13.47 -16.66
CA GLU A 32 -44.41 13.27 -15.23
C GLU A 32 -44.35 11.80 -14.82
N ASP A 33 -45.04 10.92 -15.52
CA ASP A 33 -45.04 9.48 -15.32
C ASP A 33 -43.68 8.82 -15.63
N GLN A 34 -42.91 9.34 -16.56
CA GLN A 34 -41.56 8.89 -16.85
C GLN A 34 -40.53 9.40 -15.80
N ILE A 35 -40.82 10.50 -15.14
CA ILE A 35 -40.00 11.05 -14.06
C ILE A 35 -40.16 10.20 -12.78
N GLU A 36 -41.33 9.62 -12.53
CA GLU A 36 -41.51 8.70 -11.40
C GLU A 36 -40.82 7.35 -11.61
N LEU A 37 -40.89 6.78 -12.81
CA LEU A 37 -40.16 5.58 -13.21
C LEU A 37 -38.64 5.75 -13.20
N ALA A 38 -38.14 6.96 -13.47
CA ALA A 38 -36.71 7.28 -13.36
C ALA A 38 -36.21 7.45 -11.91
N LYS A 39 -37.11 7.54 -10.92
CA LYS A 39 -36.77 7.69 -9.51
C LYS A 39 -36.47 6.37 -8.80
N GLU A 40 -36.85 5.25 -9.34
CA GLU A 40 -36.47 3.94 -8.81
C GLU A 40 -35.13 3.46 -9.36
N LYS A 41 -34.09 4.32 -9.28
CA LYS A 41 -32.72 3.84 -9.44
C LYS A 41 -32.45 2.89 -8.30
N VAL A 42 -32.42 1.60 -8.62
CA VAL A 42 -32.01 0.56 -7.67
C VAL A 42 -30.72 1.02 -6.99
N ALA A 43 -30.80 1.31 -5.70
CA ALA A 43 -29.66 1.73 -4.92
C ALA A 43 -28.76 0.52 -4.69
N PHE A 44 -27.67 0.42 -5.44
CA PHE A 44 -26.70 -0.65 -5.27
C PHE A 44 -25.81 -0.41 -4.05
N CYS A 45 -25.55 -1.47 -3.29
CA CYS A 45 -24.65 -1.44 -2.15
C CYS A 45 -23.22 -1.23 -2.63
N GLN A 46 -22.55 -0.24 -2.05
CA GLN A 46 -21.13 0.00 -2.29
C GLN A 46 -20.37 -0.07 -0.97
N PRO A 47 -19.14 -0.65 -0.95
CA PRO A 47 -18.30 -0.65 0.24
C PRO A 47 -18.09 0.75 0.79
N GLY A 48 -17.94 0.80 2.12
CA GLY A 48 -17.65 2.02 2.85
C GLY A 48 -18.87 2.70 3.45
N VAL A 49 -18.61 3.54 4.44
CA VAL A 49 -19.64 4.30 5.20
C VAL A 49 -19.61 5.78 4.86
N THR A 50 -20.65 6.51 5.29
CA THR A 50 -20.69 7.97 5.16
C THR A 50 -19.49 8.61 5.88
N ASN A 51 -18.93 9.69 5.31
CA ASN A 51 -17.78 10.41 5.84
C ASN A 51 -16.51 9.60 6.06
N GLN A 52 -16.41 8.39 5.48
CA GLN A 52 -15.20 7.56 5.49
C GLN A 52 -14.04 8.26 4.79
N SER A 53 -12.81 7.85 5.14
CA SER A 53 -11.59 8.23 4.45
C SER A 53 -11.69 8.03 2.94
N ARG A 54 -11.01 8.87 2.17
CA ARG A 54 -11.12 8.86 0.72
C ARG A 54 -10.27 7.76 0.08
N GLY A 55 -10.85 7.07 -0.88
CA GLY A 55 -10.08 6.15 -1.72
C GLY A 55 -9.04 6.92 -2.55
N ARG A 56 -7.78 6.52 -2.46
CA ARG A 56 -6.66 7.12 -3.20
C ARG A 56 -6.61 6.51 -4.60
N GLY A 57 -7.02 7.27 -5.63
CA GLY A 57 -6.98 6.85 -7.03
C GLY A 57 -5.56 6.87 -7.59
N ALA A 58 -4.82 7.96 -7.36
CA ALA A 58 -3.38 8.04 -7.56
C ALA A 58 -2.74 8.64 -6.30
N LEU A 59 -1.51 8.22 -5.99
CA LEU A 59 -0.75 8.64 -4.81
C LEU A 59 0.73 8.70 -5.17
N ILE A 60 1.40 9.74 -4.71
CA ILE A 60 2.85 9.80 -4.59
C ILE A 60 3.14 10.16 -3.14
N GLU A 61 3.96 9.36 -2.48
CA GLU A 61 4.31 9.51 -1.07
C GLU A 61 5.81 9.30 -0.88
N TYR A 62 6.42 10.13 -0.07
CA TYR A 62 7.79 10.05 0.34
C TYR A 62 7.88 10.17 1.86
N GLY A 63 8.81 9.46 2.47
CA GLY A 63 8.97 9.47 3.91
C GLY A 63 10.28 8.86 4.38
N ALA A 64 10.43 8.86 5.67
CA ALA A 64 11.58 8.26 6.33
C ALA A 64 11.17 7.59 7.64
N VAL A 65 11.89 6.52 7.96
CA VAL A 65 11.87 5.87 9.27
C VAL A 65 13.15 6.24 9.99
N GLY A 66 13.05 6.59 11.27
CA GLY A 66 14.16 7.02 12.09
C GLY A 66 15.21 5.93 12.34
N GLY A 67 16.37 6.35 12.76
CA GLY A 67 17.49 5.45 13.04
C GLY A 67 17.19 4.43 14.13
N HIS A 68 17.76 3.24 13.97
CA HIS A 68 17.57 2.13 14.91
C HIS A 68 18.77 1.18 14.92
N ASN A 69 18.85 0.37 15.96
CA ASN A 69 19.90 -0.63 16.09
C ASN A 69 19.36 -1.99 15.66
N LEU A 70 20.20 -2.75 14.95
CA LEU A 70 19.99 -4.14 14.59
C LEU A 70 20.94 -4.97 15.49
N LEU A 71 20.36 -5.70 16.44
CA LEU A 71 21.11 -6.56 17.35
C LEU A 71 20.91 -8.02 16.95
N PRO A 72 21.95 -8.87 16.95
CA PRO A 72 21.80 -10.29 16.70
C PRO A 72 20.81 -10.90 17.70
N GLY A 73 19.80 -11.61 17.21
CA GLY A 73 18.70 -12.15 18.02
C GLY A 73 19.05 -13.42 18.85
N SER A 74 20.23 -13.99 18.69
CA SER A 74 20.73 -15.06 19.54
C SER A 74 21.50 -14.46 20.68
N GLY A 75 21.01 -14.57 21.91
CA GLY A 75 21.53 -14.06 23.19
C GLY A 75 22.99 -14.30 23.55
N ARG A 76 23.88 -14.12 22.65
CA ARG A 76 25.32 -14.06 22.83
C ARG A 76 25.72 -12.59 23.01
N SER A 77 25.36 -12.06 24.16
CA SER A 77 25.92 -10.80 24.65
C SER A 77 27.32 -11.05 25.22
N ASP A 78 28.22 -11.57 24.43
CA ASP A 78 29.62 -11.69 24.81
C ASP A 78 30.35 -10.34 24.73
N GLY A 79 29.63 -9.23 24.85
CA GLY A 79 30.19 -7.89 25.10
C GLY A 79 31.12 -7.29 24.02
N VAL A 80 31.33 -7.97 22.89
CA VAL A 80 32.40 -7.65 21.92
C VAL A 80 31.88 -7.27 20.54
N ASN A 81 30.60 -7.56 20.18
CA ASN A 81 30.08 -7.22 18.86
C ASN A 81 29.14 -6.03 18.92
N PRO A 82 29.59 -4.84 18.47
CA PRO A 82 28.67 -3.75 18.23
C PRO A 82 27.69 -4.18 17.13
N GLY A 83 26.39 -4.22 17.43
CA GLY A 83 25.34 -4.43 16.44
C GLY A 83 25.46 -3.40 15.31
N SER A 84 24.76 -3.64 14.21
CA SER A 84 24.68 -2.67 13.13
C SER A 84 23.69 -1.56 13.49
N ARG A 85 23.98 -0.35 13.03
CA ARG A 85 23.12 0.83 13.24
C ARG A 85 22.67 1.38 11.91
N VAL A 86 21.38 1.34 11.68
CA VAL A 86 20.72 2.06 10.59
C VAL A 86 20.56 3.53 11.02
N SER A 87 21.03 4.46 10.20
CA SER A 87 20.87 5.90 10.43
C SER A 87 19.43 6.34 10.16
N TYR A 88 18.87 5.90 9.04
CA TYR A 88 17.47 6.07 8.65
C TYR A 88 17.12 5.12 7.51
N VAL A 89 15.83 4.92 7.27
CA VAL A 89 15.32 4.20 6.08
C VAL A 89 14.49 5.18 5.26
N GLU A 90 14.85 5.33 3.99
CA GLU A 90 14.10 6.14 3.04
C GLU A 90 12.95 5.35 2.44
N LEU A 91 11.78 5.96 2.33
CA LEU A 91 10.58 5.34 1.78
C LEU A 91 10.04 6.16 0.63
N ALA A 92 9.77 5.52 -0.50
CA ALA A 92 9.07 6.16 -1.62
C ALA A 92 7.95 5.23 -2.13
N THR A 93 6.80 5.82 -2.44
CA THR A 93 5.64 5.07 -2.97
C THR A 93 4.96 5.86 -4.07
N ALA A 94 4.70 5.20 -5.19
CA ALA A 94 3.85 5.71 -6.25
C ALA A 94 2.76 4.67 -6.56
N LYS A 95 1.50 5.13 -6.67
CA LYS A 95 0.36 4.25 -6.86
C LYS A 95 -0.66 4.86 -7.79
N VAL A 96 -1.27 4.01 -8.61
CA VAL A 96 -2.40 4.39 -9.48
C VAL A 96 -3.43 3.27 -9.52
N LYS A 97 -4.70 3.66 -9.55
CA LYS A 97 -5.84 2.76 -9.77
C LYS A 97 -6.69 3.32 -10.90
N ILE A 98 -6.94 2.50 -11.91
CA ILE A 98 -7.68 2.87 -13.11
C ILE A 98 -8.97 2.05 -13.14
N PRO A 99 -10.14 2.69 -13.26
CA PRO A 99 -11.39 1.98 -13.45
C PRO A 99 -11.45 1.38 -14.86
N ILE A 100 -11.63 0.04 -14.95
CA ILE A 100 -11.88 -0.68 -16.20
C ILE A 100 -13.39 -0.77 -16.44
N ILE A 101 -14.13 -1.13 -15.39
CA ILE A 101 -15.59 -1.16 -15.41
C ILE A 101 -16.09 -0.35 -14.21
N ASN A 102 -17.01 0.56 -14.48
CA ASN A 102 -17.63 1.40 -13.45
C ASN A 102 -19.15 1.43 -13.62
N ALA A 103 -19.77 0.26 -13.47
CA ALA A 103 -21.22 0.13 -13.48
C ALA A 103 -21.78 0.27 -12.04
N PRO A 104 -23.07 0.57 -11.87
CA PRO A 104 -23.69 0.70 -10.55
C PRO A 104 -23.52 -0.53 -9.66
N SER A 105 -23.65 -1.74 -10.23
CA SER A 105 -23.55 -3.01 -9.50
C SER A 105 -22.20 -3.69 -9.61
N LEU A 106 -21.36 -3.35 -10.60
CA LEU A 106 -20.06 -3.97 -10.84
C LEU A 106 -18.99 -2.92 -11.05
N LYS A 107 -17.94 -2.98 -10.23
CA LYS A 107 -16.73 -2.17 -10.37
C LYS A 107 -15.53 -3.05 -10.54
N VAL A 108 -14.72 -2.78 -11.57
CA VAL A 108 -13.46 -3.45 -11.81
C VAL A 108 -12.38 -2.38 -11.94
N LEU A 109 -11.34 -2.46 -11.09
CA LEU A 109 -10.21 -1.53 -11.11
C LEU A 109 -8.92 -2.31 -11.34
N ALA A 110 -8.06 -1.83 -12.22
CA ALA A 110 -6.66 -2.23 -12.28
C ALA A 110 -5.85 -1.28 -11.38
N GLY A 111 -4.87 -1.82 -10.68
CA GLY A 111 -3.98 -1.05 -9.84
C GLY A 111 -2.52 -1.39 -10.08
N TYR A 112 -1.68 -0.38 -10.11
CA TYR A 112 -0.23 -0.50 -10.05
C TYR A 112 0.29 0.30 -8.87
N GLU A 113 1.26 -0.28 -8.15
CA GLU A 113 1.94 0.36 -7.03
C GLU A 113 3.42 0.01 -7.10
N TYR A 114 4.26 1.04 -7.11
CA TYR A 114 5.69 0.96 -6.88
C TYR A 114 5.99 1.44 -5.49
N SER A 115 6.80 0.70 -4.74
CA SER A 115 7.37 1.17 -3.48
C SER A 115 8.83 0.78 -3.38
N SER A 116 9.61 1.60 -2.70
CA SER A 116 11.01 1.32 -2.39
C SER A 116 11.34 1.67 -0.96
N GLU A 117 12.24 0.88 -0.38
CA GLU A 117 12.83 1.08 0.93
C GLU A 117 14.34 1.05 0.77
N THR A 118 15.03 2.10 1.18
CA THR A 118 16.50 2.18 1.12
C THR A 118 17.05 2.37 2.52
N TYR A 119 17.89 1.44 2.93
CA TYR A 119 18.53 1.43 4.24
C TYR A 119 19.86 2.20 4.15
N HIS A 120 20.06 3.17 5.04
CA HIS A 120 21.31 3.92 5.17
C HIS A 120 21.96 3.57 6.50
N PHE A 121 23.04 2.80 6.44
CA PHE A 121 23.74 2.38 7.63
C PHE A 121 24.76 3.44 8.08
N GLY A 122 24.75 3.76 9.37
CA GLY A 122 25.79 4.60 9.99
C GLY A 122 26.95 3.78 10.53
N GLN A 123 26.69 2.50 10.82
CA GLN A 123 27.68 1.55 11.29
C GLN A 123 27.22 0.14 10.95
N ILE A 124 28.14 -0.65 10.37
CA ILE A 124 27.90 -2.08 10.09
C ILE A 124 28.82 -2.88 11.01
N GLY A 125 28.21 -3.77 11.81
CA GLY A 125 28.95 -4.69 12.67
C GLY A 125 29.56 -5.84 11.88
N SER A 126 30.64 -6.42 12.38
CA SER A 126 31.43 -7.45 11.69
C SER A 126 30.70 -8.77 11.44
N ASP A 127 29.73 -9.14 12.28
CA ASP A 127 29.10 -10.47 12.26
C ASP A 127 28.18 -10.74 11.06
N GLN A 128 27.73 -9.72 10.36
CA GLN A 128 26.83 -9.82 9.20
C GLN A 128 27.16 -8.74 8.17
N SER A 129 28.44 -8.37 8.08
CA SER A 129 28.88 -7.25 7.25
C SER A 129 28.42 -7.40 5.81
N ASN A 130 28.62 -8.55 5.17
CA ASN A 130 28.24 -8.79 3.79
C ASN A 130 26.73 -8.60 3.55
N LEU A 131 25.88 -9.04 4.51
CA LEU A 131 24.44 -8.91 4.42
C LEU A 131 23.99 -7.44 4.49
N PHE A 132 24.51 -6.71 5.46
CA PHE A 132 24.16 -5.30 5.64
C PHE A 132 24.81 -4.38 4.62
N GLU A 133 26.04 -4.69 4.16
CA GLU A 133 26.68 -4.02 3.04
C GLU A 133 25.90 -4.18 1.74
N SER A 134 25.26 -5.34 1.52
CA SER A 134 24.39 -5.56 0.35
C SER A 134 23.08 -4.78 0.42
N LEU A 135 22.65 -4.35 1.61
CA LEU A 135 21.45 -3.55 1.81
C LEU A 135 21.74 -2.05 1.87
N ASP A 136 23.01 -1.66 2.19
CA ASP A 136 23.37 -0.26 2.37
C ASP A 136 23.27 0.47 1.02
N ASP A 137 22.52 1.57 1.00
CA ASP A 137 22.25 2.38 -0.18
C ASP A 137 21.61 1.61 -1.36
N ASN A 138 21.20 0.34 -1.14
CA ASN A 138 20.57 -0.48 -2.18
C ASN A 138 19.04 -0.53 -1.96
N PRO A 139 18.24 0.05 -2.87
CA PRO A 139 16.80 0.11 -2.68
C PRO A 139 16.13 -1.25 -2.85
N LEU A 140 15.42 -1.70 -1.84
CA LEU A 140 14.48 -2.82 -1.92
C LEU A 140 13.20 -2.35 -2.61
N ARG A 141 12.95 -2.88 -3.80
CA ARG A 141 11.84 -2.47 -4.67
C ARG A 141 10.68 -3.44 -4.59
N ASN A 142 9.49 -2.92 -4.77
CA ASN A 142 8.28 -3.71 -4.79
C ASN A 142 7.31 -3.18 -5.85
N ASN A 143 7.13 -3.93 -6.91
CA ASN A 143 6.18 -3.64 -7.98
C ASN A 143 4.93 -4.52 -7.80
N LYS A 144 3.78 -3.90 -7.51
CA LYS A 144 2.51 -4.59 -7.23
C LYS A 144 1.50 -4.32 -8.34
N TYR A 145 1.00 -5.37 -8.95
CA TYR A 145 -0.09 -5.36 -9.92
C TYR A 145 -1.33 -5.94 -9.26
N SER A 146 -2.44 -5.23 -9.32
CA SER A 146 -3.66 -5.63 -8.63
C SER A 146 -4.88 -5.50 -9.52
N LEU A 147 -5.81 -6.45 -9.40
CA LEU A 147 -7.14 -6.39 -9.95
C LEU A 147 -8.14 -6.39 -8.79
N TYR A 148 -9.02 -5.40 -8.77
CA TYR A 148 -10.09 -5.27 -7.77
C TYR A 148 -11.43 -5.44 -8.46
N ILE A 149 -12.25 -6.33 -7.95
CA ILE A 149 -13.62 -6.57 -8.43
C ILE A 149 -14.54 -6.36 -7.24
N THR A 150 -15.57 -5.54 -7.42
CA THR A 150 -16.62 -5.32 -6.42
C THR A 150 -17.96 -5.49 -7.10
N GLN A 151 -18.77 -6.45 -6.62
CA GLN A 151 -20.10 -6.75 -7.08
C GLN A 151 -21.11 -6.43 -5.99
N ALA A 152 -22.09 -5.62 -6.30
CA ALA A 152 -23.23 -5.37 -5.43
C ALA A 152 -24.34 -6.42 -5.65
N PHE A 153 -24.89 -6.92 -4.56
CA PHE A 153 -26.04 -7.83 -4.53
C PHE A 153 -27.23 -7.11 -3.90
N GLY A 154 -27.87 -6.23 -4.69
CA GLY A 154 -28.95 -5.36 -4.20
C GLY A 154 -28.43 -4.17 -3.37
N SER A 155 -29.27 -3.68 -2.45
CA SER A 155 -29.01 -2.42 -1.71
C SER A 155 -28.19 -2.58 -0.42
N LYS A 156 -28.01 -3.82 0.07
CA LYS A 156 -27.40 -4.06 1.39
C LYS A 156 -26.16 -4.95 1.36
N PHE A 157 -25.98 -5.74 0.31
CA PHE A 157 -24.92 -6.74 0.25
C PHE A 157 -23.94 -6.45 -0.89
N TYR A 158 -22.68 -6.80 -0.69
CA TYR A 158 -21.67 -6.76 -1.74
C TYR A 158 -20.64 -7.88 -1.55
N GLY A 159 -20.02 -8.28 -2.65
CA GLY A 159 -18.83 -9.11 -2.67
C GLY A 159 -17.64 -8.33 -3.21
N GLY A 160 -16.47 -8.60 -2.68
CA GLY A 160 -15.22 -8.03 -3.17
C GLY A 160 -14.18 -9.11 -3.42
N LEU A 161 -13.43 -8.98 -4.51
CA LEU A 161 -12.28 -9.82 -4.83
C LEU A 161 -11.10 -8.91 -5.17
N ARG A 162 -9.92 -9.21 -4.62
CA ARG A 162 -8.66 -8.59 -5.02
C ARG A 162 -7.66 -9.68 -5.36
N LEU A 163 -7.13 -9.63 -6.55
CA LEU A 163 -5.99 -10.44 -6.99
C LEU A 163 -4.76 -9.54 -7.08
N ARG A 164 -3.61 -10.03 -6.64
CA ARG A 164 -2.36 -9.27 -6.66
C ARG A 164 -1.17 -10.16 -6.96
N THR A 165 -0.32 -9.69 -7.84
CA THR A 165 1.04 -10.18 -8.04
C THR A 165 2.01 -9.08 -7.64
N SER A 166 3.07 -9.42 -6.91
CA SER A 166 4.10 -8.47 -6.51
C SER A 166 5.47 -9.04 -6.81
N TYR A 167 6.36 -8.21 -7.32
CA TYR A 167 7.78 -8.53 -7.54
C TYR A 167 8.58 -7.70 -6.54
N ARG A 168 9.28 -8.39 -5.62
CA ARG A 168 9.91 -7.78 -4.44
C ARG A 168 11.35 -8.19 -4.29
N GLY A 169 12.28 -7.24 -4.36
CA GLY A 169 13.69 -7.52 -4.21
C GLY A 169 14.59 -6.32 -4.47
N ASP A 170 15.88 -6.59 -4.51
CA ASP A 170 16.99 -5.66 -4.71
C ASP A 170 17.42 -5.48 -6.16
N TYR A 171 16.58 -5.88 -7.12
CA TYR A 171 16.91 -5.80 -8.55
C TYR A 171 17.23 -4.37 -9.01
N ASP A 172 18.25 -4.22 -9.86
CA ASP A 172 18.82 -2.93 -10.29
C ASP A 172 17.90 -2.08 -11.17
N GLN A 173 17.13 -2.69 -12.05
CA GLN A 173 16.21 -1.96 -12.91
C GLN A 173 14.89 -1.72 -12.21
N GLY A 174 14.24 -0.59 -12.44
CA GLY A 174 13.00 -0.19 -11.75
C GLY A 174 11.87 -1.22 -11.76
N MET A 175 11.93 -2.25 -12.62
CA MET A 175 10.98 -3.37 -12.71
C MET A 175 11.73 -4.68 -12.96
N SER A 176 11.25 -5.76 -12.34
CA SER A 176 11.64 -7.13 -12.66
C SER A 176 10.39 -7.99 -12.76
N PHE A 177 10.40 -8.98 -13.67
CA PHE A 177 9.34 -9.98 -13.80
C PHE A 177 9.86 -11.40 -13.56
N GLU A 178 11.04 -11.53 -12.97
CA GLU A 178 11.62 -12.82 -12.64
C GLU A 178 10.80 -13.50 -11.55
N SER A 179 10.59 -14.81 -11.71
CA SER A 179 9.78 -15.61 -10.78
C SER A 179 10.34 -15.65 -9.35
N ARG A 180 11.67 -15.49 -9.21
CA ARG A 180 12.33 -15.45 -7.89
C ARG A 180 11.87 -14.31 -6.99
N TYR A 181 11.43 -13.19 -7.58
CA TYR A 181 10.90 -12.03 -6.87
C TYR A 181 9.37 -12.06 -6.72
N ALA A 182 8.71 -13.04 -7.36
CA ALA A 182 7.26 -13.07 -7.45
C ALA A 182 6.60 -13.56 -6.15
N THR A 183 5.57 -12.85 -5.72
CA THR A 183 4.66 -13.25 -4.65
C THR A 183 3.22 -13.03 -5.10
N TYR A 184 2.30 -13.87 -4.63
CA TYR A 184 0.91 -13.84 -5.05
C TYR A 184 -0.01 -13.68 -3.86
N SER A 185 -1.09 -12.94 -4.03
CA SER A 185 -2.14 -12.87 -3.02
C SER A 185 -3.52 -12.70 -3.63
N ALA A 186 -4.50 -13.31 -2.98
CA ALA A 186 -5.91 -13.16 -3.29
C ALA A 186 -6.67 -12.81 -2.01
N LEU A 187 -7.66 -11.95 -2.11
CA LEU A 187 -8.53 -11.59 -1.00
C LEU A 187 -9.97 -11.62 -1.50
N ALA A 188 -10.83 -12.32 -0.76
CA ALA A 188 -12.26 -12.33 -0.99
C ALA A 188 -12.99 -11.83 0.25
N VAL A 189 -14.00 -10.98 0.09
CA VAL A 189 -14.81 -10.43 1.17
C VAL A 189 -16.29 -10.45 0.79
N PHE A 190 -17.14 -10.78 1.76
CA PHE A 190 -18.56 -10.56 1.71
C PHE A 190 -18.95 -9.53 2.75
N GLY A 191 -19.58 -8.45 2.33
CA GLY A 191 -19.92 -7.31 3.17
C GLY A 191 -21.42 -7.02 3.19
N VAL A 192 -21.84 -6.49 4.33
CA VAL A 192 -23.22 -6.09 4.61
C VAL A 192 -23.22 -4.64 5.08
N LYS A 193 -24.10 -3.85 4.48
CA LYS A 193 -24.30 -2.44 4.82
C LYS A 193 -25.76 -2.20 5.19
N PRO A 194 -26.15 -2.46 6.45
CA PRO A 194 -27.55 -2.32 6.89
C PRO A 194 -28.06 -0.89 6.79
N ARG A 195 -27.15 0.10 6.95
CA ARG A 195 -27.43 1.54 6.87
C ARG A 195 -26.19 2.31 6.37
N PRO A 196 -26.32 3.54 5.86
CA PRO A 196 -25.22 4.32 5.30
C PRO A 196 -24.02 4.52 6.24
N GLY A 197 -24.24 4.55 7.54
CA GLY A 197 -23.18 4.75 8.55
C GLY A 197 -22.66 3.47 9.20
N LEU A 198 -23.05 2.28 8.72
CA LEU A 198 -22.61 1.00 9.29
C LEU A 198 -22.36 -0.03 8.19
N GLU A 199 -21.18 -0.58 8.21
CA GLU A 199 -20.72 -1.66 7.34
C GLU A 199 -19.98 -2.70 8.17
N TRP A 200 -20.21 -3.96 7.88
CA TRP A 200 -19.39 -5.06 8.37
C TRP A 200 -19.27 -6.15 7.33
N GLY A 201 -18.23 -6.93 7.42
CA GLY A 201 -17.98 -8.00 6.47
C GLY A 201 -16.96 -8.99 7.00
N ILE A 202 -16.93 -10.15 6.39
CA ILE A 202 -15.96 -11.20 6.66
C ILE A 202 -15.31 -11.63 5.36
N GLY A 203 -14.07 -12.09 5.45
CA GLY A 203 -13.36 -12.54 4.27
C GLY A 203 -12.20 -13.43 4.58
N LEU A 204 -11.57 -13.90 3.52
CA LEU A 204 -10.36 -14.69 3.54
C LEU A 204 -9.31 -14.03 2.67
N THR A 205 -8.08 -14.04 3.14
CA THR A 205 -6.91 -13.68 2.34
C THR A 205 -6.03 -14.91 2.17
N TYR A 206 -5.65 -15.20 0.94
CA TYR A 206 -4.62 -16.14 0.57
C TYR A 206 -3.34 -15.36 0.24
N SER A 207 -2.20 -15.82 0.71
CA SER A 207 -0.91 -15.28 0.31
C SER A 207 0.10 -16.41 0.11
N ASP A 208 0.83 -16.31 -1.00
CA ASP A 208 1.96 -17.16 -1.36
C ASP A 208 3.19 -16.25 -1.46
N ASN A 209 4.03 -16.32 -0.46
CA ASN A 209 5.23 -15.50 -0.34
C ASN A 209 6.49 -16.38 -0.24
N PHE A 210 7.66 -15.76 -0.14
CA PHE A 210 8.95 -16.48 -0.10
C PHE A 210 9.10 -17.48 1.04
N PHE A 211 8.28 -17.38 2.09
CA PHE A 211 8.41 -18.19 3.31
C PHE A 211 7.35 -19.28 3.42
N ASN A 212 6.12 -18.97 3.06
CA ASN A 212 5.01 -19.90 3.23
C ASN A 212 3.78 -19.51 2.41
N ARG A 213 2.88 -20.47 2.28
CA ARG A 213 1.51 -20.27 1.82
C ARG A 213 0.60 -20.24 3.02
N GLN A 214 -0.28 -19.25 3.07
CA GLN A 214 -1.20 -19.13 4.19
C GLN A 214 -2.56 -18.60 3.76
N VAL A 215 -3.59 -19.04 4.48
CA VAL A 215 -4.95 -18.51 4.40
C VAL A 215 -5.31 -17.94 5.76
N LEU A 216 -5.71 -16.68 5.79
CA LEU A 216 -6.07 -16.00 7.02
C LEU A 216 -7.47 -15.39 6.90
N PRO A 217 -8.35 -15.60 7.89
CA PRO A 217 -9.62 -14.90 7.96
C PRO A 217 -9.41 -13.44 8.38
N PHE A 218 -10.30 -12.57 7.91
CA PHE A 218 -10.36 -11.19 8.35
C PHE A 218 -11.81 -10.71 8.45
N ALA A 219 -12.00 -9.64 9.22
CA ALA A 219 -13.29 -8.98 9.38
C ALA A 219 -13.16 -7.48 9.11
N VAL A 220 -14.14 -6.92 8.43
CA VAL A 220 -14.28 -5.47 8.21
C VAL A 220 -15.37 -4.95 9.14
N TYR A 221 -15.11 -3.86 9.82
CA TYR A 221 -16.12 -3.14 10.59
C TYR A 221 -15.88 -1.64 10.48
N ASN A 222 -16.79 -0.95 9.80
CA ASN A 222 -16.74 0.48 9.62
C ASN A 222 -18.02 1.12 10.18
N ARG A 223 -17.86 2.13 11.02
CA ARG A 223 -18.99 2.83 11.62
C ARG A 223 -18.75 4.32 11.67
N THR A 224 -19.74 5.07 11.26
CA THR A 224 -19.85 6.51 11.46
C THR A 224 -20.79 6.76 12.63
N PHE A 225 -20.28 7.30 13.72
CA PHE A 225 -21.06 7.58 14.94
C PHE A 225 -21.86 8.88 14.78
N ASN A 226 -21.23 9.90 14.21
CA ASN A 226 -21.81 11.21 13.90
C ASN A 226 -21.05 11.86 12.73
N GLU A 227 -21.31 13.12 12.41
CA GLU A 227 -20.67 13.83 11.31
C GLU A 227 -19.15 13.93 11.45
N LYS A 228 -18.63 13.93 12.67
CA LYS A 228 -17.20 14.10 12.97
C LYS A 228 -16.49 12.76 13.22
N TRP A 229 -17.07 11.89 14.02
CA TRP A 229 -16.41 10.69 14.52
C TRP A 229 -16.81 9.42 13.78
N GLY A 230 -15.86 8.56 13.58
CA GLY A 230 -16.05 7.22 13.03
C GLY A 230 -14.89 6.28 13.37
N ILE A 231 -15.07 5.02 13.05
CA ILE A 231 -14.05 3.98 13.14
C ILE A 231 -14.00 3.22 11.79
N GLU A 232 -12.79 2.87 11.37
CA GLU A 232 -12.50 2.10 10.17
C GLU A 232 -11.58 0.96 10.54
N THR A 233 -12.02 -0.28 10.36
CA THR A 233 -11.25 -1.44 10.80
C THR A 233 -11.20 -2.54 9.76
N VAL A 234 -10.04 -3.22 9.70
CA VAL A 234 -9.84 -4.48 9.00
C VAL A 234 -9.09 -5.40 9.96
N LEU A 235 -9.82 -6.16 10.74
CA LEU A 235 -9.24 -7.03 11.77
C LEU A 235 -8.65 -8.32 11.18
N PRO A 236 -7.47 -8.77 11.62
CA PRO A 236 -6.62 -8.20 12.67
C PRO A 236 -5.62 -7.12 12.20
N VAL A 237 -5.70 -6.65 10.96
CA VAL A 237 -4.66 -5.84 10.30
C VAL A 237 -4.65 -4.39 10.77
N SER A 238 -5.82 -3.75 10.90
CA SER A 238 -5.87 -2.33 11.25
C SER A 238 -7.11 -1.94 12.05
N ILE A 239 -6.91 -0.98 12.96
CA ILE A 239 -7.97 -0.31 13.72
C ILE A 239 -7.65 1.18 13.69
N MET A 240 -8.51 1.97 13.01
CA MET A 240 -8.32 3.41 12.84
C MET A 240 -9.53 4.18 13.32
N GLY A 241 -9.35 5.07 14.27
CA GLY A 241 -10.30 6.12 14.61
C GLY A 241 -10.25 7.22 13.57
N ARG A 242 -11.40 7.83 13.27
CA ARG A 242 -11.53 8.92 12.30
C ARG A 242 -12.16 10.13 12.94
N TYR A 243 -11.56 11.30 12.69
CA TYR A 243 -12.13 12.59 13.06
C TYR A 243 -12.17 13.54 11.84
N ASN A 244 -13.36 13.97 11.45
CA ASN A 244 -13.60 14.91 10.36
C ASN A 244 -13.75 16.33 10.95
N PHE A 245 -12.79 17.22 10.70
CA PHE A 245 -12.88 18.61 11.18
C PHE A 245 -13.91 19.42 10.38
N ARG A 246 -13.83 19.34 9.05
CA ARG A 246 -14.68 20.01 8.08
C ARG A 246 -14.73 19.20 6.78
N LYS A 247 -15.55 19.59 5.81
CA LYS A 247 -15.48 19.03 4.45
C LYS A 247 -14.05 19.15 3.93
N GLY A 248 -13.42 18.03 3.59
CA GLY A 248 -12.07 18.00 3.05
C GLY A 248 -10.93 18.02 4.06
N ARG A 249 -11.16 17.86 5.36
CA ARG A 249 -10.12 17.74 6.38
C ARG A 249 -10.46 16.64 7.36
N LEU A 250 -9.60 15.63 7.44
CA LEU A 250 -9.80 14.53 8.38
C LEU A 250 -8.47 14.07 8.99
N ILE A 251 -8.55 13.53 10.19
CA ILE A 251 -7.48 12.78 10.82
C ILE A 251 -7.92 11.33 10.95
N LEU A 252 -7.02 10.42 10.64
CA LEU A 252 -7.07 9.01 11.02
C LEU A 252 -5.99 8.77 12.06
N PHE A 253 -6.28 8.00 13.09
CA PHE A 253 -5.31 7.64 14.11
C PHE A 253 -5.60 6.23 14.63
N GLY A 254 -4.55 5.47 14.92
CA GLY A 254 -4.72 4.09 15.36
C GLY A 254 -3.49 3.24 15.15
N ALA A 255 -3.72 1.95 14.96
CA ALA A 255 -2.66 0.97 14.77
C ALA A 255 -2.91 0.13 13.52
N GLU A 256 -1.82 -0.21 12.84
CA GLU A 256 -1.81 -1.05 11.63
C GLU A 256 -0.62 -2.01 11.67
N TYR A 257 -0.89 -3.29 11.41
CA TYR A 257 0.15 -4.28 11.21
C TYR A 257 0.61 -4.27 9.76
N GLN A 258 1.91 -4.16 9.56
CA GLN A 258 2.57 -4.19 8.26
C GLN A 258 3.55 -5.34 8.21
N SER A 259 3.68 -6.00 7.06
CA SER A 259 4.66 -7.07 6.85
C SER A 259 5.07 -7.10 5.40
N ASP A 260 6.36 -6.94 5.17
CA ASP A 260 6.96 -7.02 3.85
C ASP A 260 8.06 -8.08 3.82
N SER A 261 8.32 -8.62 2.63
CA SER A 261 9.36 -9.59 2.39
C SER A 261 9.96 -9.39 1.01
N TYR A 262 11.28 -9.56 0.90
CA TYR A 262 12.07 -9.30 -0.29
C TYR A 262 13.02 -10.46 -0.56
N ALA A 263 13.24 -10.79 -1.83
CA ALA A 263 14.35 -11.63 -2.24
C ALA A 263 15.54 -10.71 -2.53
N ILE A 264 16.69 -10.98 -1.91
CA ILE A 264 17.89 -10.18 -2.01
C ILE A 264 19.09 -11.05 -2.38
N ASP A 265 20.06 -10.48 -3.07
CA ASP A 265 21.31 -11.11 -3.42
C ASP A 265 22.44 -10.58 -2.53
N VAL A 266 23.03 -11.47 -1.73
CA VAL A 266 24.11 -11.13 -0.80
C VAL A 266 25.45 -11.53 -1.41
N LEU A 267 26.36 -10.57 -1.56
CA LEU A 267 27.70 -10.78 -2.06
C LEU A 267 28.53 -11.49 -0.99
N SER A 268 28.97 -12.71 -1.23
CA SER A 268 29.80 -13.48 -0.29
C SER A 268 31.30 -13.11 -0.33
N GLY A 269 31.74 -12.30 -1.32
CA GLY A 269 33.10 -11.84 -1.51
C GLY A 269 33.34 -11.29 -2.93
N LYS A 270 34.51 -10.70 -3.18
CA LYS A 270 34.81 -10.03 -4.46
C LYS A 270 34.76 -10.93 -5.70
N ASN A 271 34.79 -12.26 -5.55
CA ASN A 271 34.83 -13.24 -6.65
C ASN A 271 33.86 -14.41 -6.45
N GLU A 272 32.98 -14.37 -5.46
CA GLU A 272 31.99 -15.41 -5.23
C GLU A 272 30.63 -14.98 -5.80
N PRO A 273 29.85 -15.95 -6.34
CA PRO A 273 28.50 -15.63 -6.80
C PRO A 273 27.65 -15.18 -5.61
N ALA A 274 26.77 -14.22 -5.89
CA ALA A 274 25.82 -13.74 -4.88
C ALA A 274 24.95 -14.91 -4.37
N SER A 275 24.76 -14.96 -3.08
CA SER A 275 23.90 -15.94 -2.43
C SER A 275 22.49 -15.37 -2.24
N PRO A 276 21.44 -16.10 -2.65
CA PRO A 276 20.09 -15.62 -2.48
C PRO A 276 19.64 -15.73 -1.01
N TYR A 277 19.15 -14.60 -0.49
CA TYR A 277 18.51 -14.50 0.82
C TYR A 277 17.07 -13.99 0.68
N PHE A 278 16.24 -14.32 1.66
CA PHE A 278 14.94 -13.74 1.83
C PHE A 278 14.92 -12.88 3.09
N PHE A 279 14.70 -11.60 2.92
CA PHE A 279 14.53 -10.66 4.02
C PHE A 279 13.04 -10.50 4.33
N ARG A 280 12.69 -10.56 5.61
CA ARG A 280 11.33 -10.32 6.09
C ARG A 280 11.35 -9.41 7.30
N HIS A 281 10.55 -8.34 7.22
CA HIS A 281 10.26 -7.52 8.38
C HIS A 281 8.74 -7.39 8.59
N SER A 282 8.34 -7.22 9.82
CA SER A 282 6.96 -6.91 10.18
C SER A 282 6.92 -6.06 11.43
N GLU A 283 5.94 -5.17 11.50
CA GLU A 283 5.82 -4.16 12.52
C GLU A 283 4.35 -3.80 12.81
N ILE A 284 4.11 -3.25 13.98
CA ILE A 284 2.87 -2.58 14.32
C ILE A 284 3.16 -1.08 14.30
N ALA A 285 2.57 -0.36 13.35
CA ALA A 285 2.66 1.09 13.27
C ALA A 285 1.51 1.73 14.05
N VAL A 286 1.84 2.43 15.14
CA VAL A 286 0.90 3.32 15.83
C VAL A 286 1.06 4.70 15.21
N LYS A 287 0.00 5.22 14.57
CA LYS A 287 0.11 6.37 13.69
C LYS A 287 -1.07 7.32 13.73
N ALA A 288 -0.80 8.56 13.31
CA ALA A 288 -1.80 9.55 12.93
C ALA A 288 -1.52 10.04 11.51
N SER A 289 -2.59 10.20 10.74
CA SER A 289 -2.54 10.67 9.35
C SER A 289 -3.53 11.80 9.16
N TYR A 290 -3.11 12.92 8.59
CA TYR A 290 -3.93 14.08 8.28
C TYR A 290 -4.09 14.23 6.78
N ASP A 291 -5.34 14.17 6.30
CA ASP A 291 -5.70 14.42 4.91
C ASP A 291 -6.32 15.81 4.74
N HIS A 292 -5.81 16.58 3.82
CA HIS A 292 -6.28 17.93 3.47
C HIS A 292 -6.64 18.04 2.01
N HIS A 293 -7.88 18.41 1.71
CA HIS A 293 -8.34 18.73 0.36
C HIS A 293 -7.78 20.07 -0.08
N LEU A 294 -6.97 20.08 -1.12
CA LEU A 294 -6.37 21.29 -1.70
C LEU A 294 -7.33 21.96 -2.67
N ARG A 295 -7.58 21.30 -3.79
CA ARG A 295 -8.45 21.82 -4.84
C ARG A 295 -8.91 20.70 -5.78
N SER A 296 -10.17 20.71 -6.22
CA SER A 296 -10.73 19.74 -7.17
C SER A 296 -10.53 18.28 -6.70
N TRP A 297 -9.63 17.54 -7.31
CA TRP A 297 -9.35 16.14 -7.00
C TRP A 297 -8.10 15.96 -6.15
N PHE A 298 -7.34 17.04 -5.91
CA PHE A 298 -6.04 16.98 -5.23
C PHE A 298 -6.16 17.07 -3.72
N TRP A 299 -5.42 16.18 -3.07
CA TRP A 299 -5.31 16.09 -1.63
C TRP A 299 -3.86 16.01 -1.21
N PHE A 300 -3.57 16.57 -0.07
CA PHE A 300 -2.31 16.48 0.63
C PHE A 300 -2.49 15.56 1.84
N ASN A 301 -1.50 14.72 2.11
CA ASN A 301 -1.45 13.82 3.24
C ASN A 301 -0.15 14.01 4.02
N VAL A 302 -0.26 13.98 5.34
CA VAL A 302 0.87 13.87 6.26
C VAL A 302 0.57 12.73 7.21
N GLU A 303 1.51 11.82 7.37
CA GLU A 303 1.41 10.69 8.27
C GLU A 303 2.65 10.65 9.15
N GLY A 304 2.48 10.37 10.42
CA GLY A 304 3.59 10.17 11.37
C GLY A 304 3.18 9.24 12.49
N GLY A 305 4.17 8.63 13.11
CA GLY A 305 3.92 7.66 14.17
C GLY A 305 5.17 6.96 14.65
N TYR A 306 4.95 5.81 15.24
CA TYR A 306 5.98 4.98 15.80
C TYR A 306 5.78 3.53 15.37
N GLN A 307 6.81 2.91 14.81
CA GLN A 307 6.84 1.50 14.42
C GLN A 307 7.41 0.66 15.54
N ILE A 308 6.66 -0.36 15.92
CA ILE A 308 7.06 -1.36 16.91
C ILE A 308 7.38 -2.64 16.12
N PRO A 309 8.67 -3.01 15.99
CA PRO A 309 9.05 -4.18 15.24
C PRO A 309 8.53 -5.46 15.91
N VAL A 310 7.97 -6.35 15.10
CA VAL A 310 7.49 -7.67 15.54
C VAL A 310 8.45 -8.75 15.05
N ARG A 311 9.01 -8.57 13.85
CA ARG A 311 9.93 -9.53 13.25
C ARG A 311 10.89 -8.82 12.31
N ASN A 312 12.16 -9.23 12.36
CA ASN A 312 13.19 -8.87 11.39
C ASN A 312 14.09 -10.09 11.23
N GLN A 313 14.04 -10.72 10.06
CA GLN A 313 14.77 -11.94 9.83
C GLN A 313 15.27 -12.06 8.39
N PHE A 314 16.43 -12.69 8.25
CA PHE A 314 16.99 -13.10 6.97
C PHE A 314 17.08 -14.63 6.93
N VAL A 315 16.71 -15.20 5.81
CA VAL A 315 16.78 -16.65 5.59
C VAL A 315 17.59 -16.92 4.34
N ALA A 316 18.69 -17.64 4.48
CA ALA A 316 19.54 -18.03 3.37
C ALA A 316 18.86 -19.17 2.60
N SER A 317 18.27 -18.91 1.44
CA SER A 317 17.45 -19.82 0.64
C SER A 317 16.24 -20.42 1.40
N GLN A 318 15.47 -21.29 0.75
CA GLN A 318 14.23 -21.84 1.34
C GLN A 318 14.44 -22.73 2.57
N ASN A 319 15.64 -23.32 2.77
CA ASN A 319 15.95 -24.21 3.89
C ASN A 319 17.28 -23.85 4.59
N GLY A 320 17.79 -22.65 4.36
CA GLY A 320 19.07 -22.21 4.93
C GLY A 320 18.94 -21.69 6.38
N PRO A 321 20.07 -21.31 6.98
CA PRO A 321 20.07 -20.73 8.32
C PRO A 321 19.24 -19.46 8.38
N THR A 322 18.51 -19.29 9.48
CA THR A 322 17.73 -18.10 9.76
C THR A 322 18.51 -17.19 10.70
N ILE A 323 18.70 -15.94 10.28
CA ILE A 323 19.28 -14.89 11.09
C ILE A 323 18.13 -14.02 11.60
N ASN A 324 17.93 -14.00 12.90
CA ASN A 324 16.93 -13.14 13.53
C ASN A 324 17.62 -11.92 14.11
N ASN A 325 17.09 -10.73 13.84
CA ASN A 325 17.57 -9.50 14.44
C ASN A 325 16.52 -8.93 15.40
N SER A 326 16.97 -8.47 16.54
CA SER A 326 16.20 -7.61 17.42
C SER A 326 16.35 -6.16 16.94
N VAL A 327 15.23 -5.51 16.71
CA VAL A 327 15.17 -4.14 16.20
C VAL A 327 14.49 -3.26 17.24
N THR A 328 15.06 -2.11 17.53
CA THR A 328 14.41 -1.14 18.42
C THR A 328 13.26 -0.45 17.70
N GLY A 329 12.25 -0.03 18.42
CA GLY A 329 11.16 0.75 17.86
C GLY A 329 11.65 2.12 17.35
N GLN A 330 10.96 2.66 16.33
CA GLN A 330 11.43 3.82 15.58
C GLN A 330 10.31 4.77 15.18
N PRO A 331 10.53 6.09 15.24
CA PRO A 331 9.59 7.04 14.70
C PRO A 331 9.62 7.01 13.17
N PHE A 332 8.50 7.35 12.54
CA PHE A 332 8.46 7.54 11.10
C PHE A 332 7.60 8.75 10.73
N PHE A 333 7.86 9.27 9.54
CA PHE A 333 7.13 10.39 8.95
C PHE A 333 7.00 10.21 7.45
N LYS A 334 5.81 10.52 6.89
CA LYS A 334 5.54 10.47 5.46
C LYS A 334 4.73 11.68 5.03
N VAL A 335 4.99 12.16 3.84
CA VAL A 335 4.21 13.20 3.16
C VAL A 335 3.79 12.70 1.80
N GLY A 336 2.60 13.06 1.35
CA GLY A 336 2.10 12.60 0.08
C GLY A 336 1.09 13.54 -0.56
N LEU A 337 0.96 13.37 -1.86
CA LEU A 337 -0.11 13.97 -2.66
C LEU A 337 -0.94 12.85 -3.28
N PHE A 338 -2.24 12.97 -3.22
CA PHE A 338 -3.10 11.98 -3.84
C PHE A 338 -4.29 12.61 -4.57
N ILE A 339 -4.82 11.84 -5.51
CA ILE A 339 -5.98 12.20 -6.31
C ILE A 339 -7.15 11.31 -5.91
N THR A 340 -8.27 11.94 -5.63
CA THR A 340 -9.55 11.26 -5.41
C THR A 340 -10.58 11.86 -6.35
N PRO A 341 -11.18 11.07 -7.25
CA PRO A 341 -12.27 11.56 -8.09
C PRO A 341 -13.45 12.04 -7.24
N PRO A 342 -14.15 13.12 -7.63
CA PRO A 342 -15.36 13.57 -6.94
C PRO A 342 -16.41 12.46 -6.90
N LYS A 343 -17.21 12.43 -5.83
CA LYS A 343 -18.30 11.45 -5.71
C LYS A 343 -19.32 11.54 -6.86
N GLU A 344 -19.40 12.69 -7.50
CA GLU A 344 -20.33 12.97 -8.60
C GLU A 344 -19.92 12.32 -9.92
N CYS A 345 -18.66 11.96 -10.12
CA CYS A 345 -18.21 11.22 -11.29
C CYS A 345 -18.62 9.74 -11.28
N PHE A 346 -19.27 9.28 -10.22
CA PHE A 346 -19.72 7.91 -10.03
C PHE A 346 -21.24 7.79 -9.84
N LYS A 347 -21.97 8.82 -10.29
CA LYS A 347 -23.45 8.78 -10.38
C LYS A 347 -23.91 8.08 -11.62
#